data_6af242200d7a95806e4152bdcbdcc770
#
_entry.id   6af242200d7a95806e4152bdcbdcc770
#
_cell.length_a   1.000
_cell.length_b   1.000
_cell.length_c   1.000
_cell.angle_alpha   90.00
_cell.angle_beta   90.00
_cell.angle_gamma   90.00
#
_symmetry.space_group_name_H-M   'P 1'
#
loop_
_entity.id
_entity.type
_entity.pdbx_description
1 polymer ?
#
loop_
_entity_poly.entity_id
_entity_poly.type
_entity_poly.pdbx_seq_one_letter_code
_entity_poly.pdbx_strand_id
1 'polypeptide(L)'
;KQISTPLLPPSPSFNFGLYLLLIIGFSSLIFATSIASDFGWFSIEVLALFAICLIALTAFYKQSLNSSTPLLRVQIFRYLPYTLSTASLLLVGFICLGLGFLIPNYAQLVSHTDAFTAGCLLLPGCIIGAMLAPISGRLLDKFGAQRPILLGNASILLSVICYSLYPGELSSLLFIVFYLFFAFGQGFSMGTIMTNGLSQLPEELNADGNAAMNT
;
A
#
# COMPACT_ATOMS: atom_id res chain seq x y z
N LYS A 1 45.10 4.33 -27.93
CA LYS A 1 43.64 4.11 -28.01
C LYS A 1 42.99 4.94 -26.93
N GLN A 2 42.49 6.09 -27.30
CA GLN A 2 41.64 6.92 -26.38
C GLN A 2 40.34 6.15 -26.20
N ILE A 3 40.04 5.78 -24.96
CA ILE A 3 38.75 5.27 -24.54
C ILE A 3 37.83 6.49 -24.47
N SER A 4 36.98 6.68 -25.47
CA SER A 4 35.90 7.65 -25.43
C SER A 4 34.93 7.21 -24.34
N THR A 5 34.97 7.91 -23.21
CA THR A 5 33.90 7.78 -22.19
C THR A 5 32.57 8.11 -22.86
N PRO A 6 31.56 7.23 -22.78
CA PRO A 6 30.22 7.57 -23.26
C PRO A 6 29.75 8.80 -22.50
N LEU A 7 29.39 9.83 -23.23
CA LEU A 7 28.74 11.03 -22.65
C LEU A 7 27.44 10.52 -21.98
N LEU A 8 27.38 10.64 -20.66
CA LEU A 8 26.16 10.39 -19.93
C LEU A 8 25.06 11.29 -20.53
N PRO A 9 23.87 10.75 -20.81
CA PRO A 9 22.77 11.57 -21.28
C PRO A 9 22.52 12.69 -20.30
N PRO A 10 22.17 13.92 -20.76
CA PRO A 10 21.90 15.05 -19.89
C PRO A 10 20.85 14.64 -18.86
N SER A 11 21.11 14.93 -17.59
CA SER A 11 20.20 14.66 -16.50
C SER A 11 18.81 15.24 -16.85
N PRO A 12 17.73 14.44 -16.79
CA PRO A 12 16.41 14.94 -17.13
C PRO A 12 16.08 16.16 -16.25
N SER A 13 15.65 17.25 -16.88
CA SER A 13 15.24 18.46 -16.16
C SER A 13 14.10 18.13 -15.20
N PHE A 14 14.27 18.44 -13.92
CA PHE A 14 13.25 18.19 -12.90
C PHE A 14 12.01 19.05 -13.18
N ASN A 15 10.86 18.41 -13.33
CA ASN A 15 9.61 19.12 -13.60
C ASN A 15 8.94 19.54 -12.29
N PHE A 16 9.25 20.75 -11.85
CA PHE A 16 8.75 21.32 -10.60
C PHE A 16 7.21 21.47 -10.58
N GLY A 17 6.58 21.69 -11.75
CA GLY A 17 5.11 21.78 -11.86
C GLY A 17 4.42 20.48 -11.54
N LEU A 18 4.92 19.34 -12.06
CA LEU A 18 4.39 18.02 -11.75
C LEU A 18 4.58 17.66 -10.26
N TYR A 19 5.72 18.04 -9.69
CA TYR A 19 5.99 17.83 -8.28
C TYR A 19 5.01 18.60 -7.38
N LEU A 20 4.73 19.87 -7.69
CA LEU A 20 3.74 20.67 -6.95
C LEU A 20 2.33 20.06 -7.03
N LEU A 21 1.92 19.55 -8.19
CA LEU A 21 0.61 18.90 -8.33
C LEU A 21 0.48 17.67 -7.44
N LEU A 22 1.54 16.86 -7.30
CA LEU A 22 1.55 15.73 -6.36
C LEU A 22 1.46 16.20 -4.90
N ILE A 23 2.24 17.21 -4.52
CA ILE A 23 2.19 17.77 -3.16
C ILE A 23 0.77 18.26 -2.85
N ILE A 24 0.19 19.07 -3.72
CA ILE A 24 -1.18 19.61 -3.53
C ILE A 24 -2.18 18.47 -3.43
N GLY A 25 -2.10 17.48 -4.33
CA GLY A 25 -3.01 16.33 -4.36
C GLY A 25 -2.95 15.52 -3.06
N PHE A 26 -1.77 15.09 -2.63
CA PHE A 26 -1.63 14.29 -1.41
C PHE A 26 -1.86 15.10 -0.14
N SER A 27 -1.40 16.36 -0.07
CA SER A 27 -1.66 17.20 1.09
C SER A 27 -3.14 17.47 1.27
N SER A 28 -3.88 17.79 0.19
CA SER A 28 -5.33 18.00 0.29
C SER A 28 -6.08 16.73 0.68
N LEU A 29 -5.61 15.53 0.26
CA LEU A 29 -6.18 14.26 0.68
C LEU A 29 -5.98 14.03 2.18
N ILE A 30 -4.76 14.24 2.68
CA ILE A 30 -4.43 14.08 4.11
C ILE A 30 -5.23 15.07 4.95
N PHE A 31 -5.29 16.34 4.55
CA PHE A 31 -6.08 17.34 5.24
C PHE A 31 -7.58 17.01 5.24
N ALA A 32 -8.14 16.59 4.10
CA ALA A 32 -9.55 16.21 4.00
C ALA A 32 -9.89 15.09 4.99
N THR A 33 -9.08 14.03 5.03
CA THR A 33 -9.30 12.90 5.95
C THR A 33 -9.06 13.27 7.40
N SER A 34 -8.13 14.17 7.69
CA SER A 34 -7.83 14.62 9.05
C SER A 34 -8.98 15.44 9.66
N ILE A 35 -9.55 16.36 8.90
CA ILE A 35 -10.64 17.23 9.41
C ILE A 35 -12.03 16.57 9.28
N ALA A 36 -12.15 15.46 8.56
CA ALA A 36 -13.43 14.77 8.37
C ALA A 36 -14.04 14.25 9.68
N SER A 37 -13.21 13.96 10.70
CA SER A 37 -13.67 13.58 12.05
C SER A 37 -14.35 14.71 12.78
N ASP A 38 -13.91 15.96 12.58
CA ASP A 38 -14.39 17.13 13.32
C ASP A 38 -15.57 17.81 12.62
N PHE A 39 -15.49 17.96 11.28
CA PHE A 39 -16.48 18.67 10.47
C PHE A 39 -17.51 17.74 9.81
N GLY A 40 -17.25 16.43 9.80
CA GLY A 40 -18.07 15.43 9.08
C GLY A 40 -17.66 15.26 7.64
N TRP A 41 -17.82 14.03 7.12
CA TRP A 41 -17.41 13.63 5.78
C TRP A 41 -18.08 14.39 4.62
N PHE A 42 -19.28 14.94 4.87
CA PHE A 42 -20.08 15.67 3.87
C PHE A 42 -20.04 17.19 4.08
N SER A 43 -19.15 17.69 4.92
CA SER A 43 -18.97 19.14 5.08
C SER A 43 -18.37 19.76 3.81
N ILE A 44 -18.67 21.03 3.59
CA ILE A 44 -18.22 21.76 2.40
C ILE A 44 -16.69 21.86 2.34
N GLU A 45 -16.04 21.97 3.49
CA GLU A 45 -14.60 22.04 3.65
C GLU A 45 -13.94 20.73 3.22
N VAL A 46 -14.46 19.59 3.67
CA VAL A 46 -13.95 18.26 3.33
C VAL A 46 -14.17 17.96 1.84
N LEU A 47 -15.37 18.26 1.33
CA LEU A 47 -15.68 18.07 -0.09
C LEU A 47 -14.83 18.97 -1.00
N ALA A 48 -14.56 20.21 -0.60
CA ALA A 48 -13.67 21.12 -1.32
C ALA A 48 -12.24 20.57 -1.39
N LEU A 49 -11.71 20.03 -0.30
CA LEU A 49 -10.37 19.43 -0.27
C LEU A 49 -10.30 18.17 -1.13
N PHE A 50 -11.32 17.31 -1.13
CA PHE A 50 -11.41 16.17 -2.04
C PHE A 50 -11.49 16.62 -3.51
N ALA A 51 -12.21 17.69 -3.81
CA ALA A 51 -12.25 18.26 -5.15
C ALA A 51 -10.87 18.77 -5.59
N ILE A 52 -10.15 19.50 -4.72
CA ILE A 52 -8.78 19.95 -4.97
C ILE A 52 -7.86 18.75 -5.23
N CYS A 53 -7.92 17.71 -4.40
CA CYS A 53 -7.17 16.47 -4.58
C CYS A 53 -7.44 15.87 -5.98
N LEU A 54 -8.69 15.70 -6.34
CA LEU A 54 -9.08 15.11 -7.61
C LEU A 54 -8.60 15.95 -8.82
N ILE A 55 -8.74 17.27 -8.74
CA ILE A 55 -8.27 18.19 -9.78
C ILE A 55 -6.74 18.12 -9.90
N ALA A 56 -6.02 18.17 -8.79
CA ALA A 56 -4.56 18.12 -8.79
C ALA A 56 -4.02 16.80 -9.36
N LEU A 57 -4.57 15.65 -8.93
CA LEU A 57 -4.16 14.33 -9.42
C LEU A 57 -4.53 14.09 -10.88
N THR A 58 -5.70 14.57 -11.33
CA THR A 58 -6.07 14.48 -12.74
C THR A 58 -5.23 15.39 -13.63
N ALA A 59 -4.88 16.59 -13.15
CA ALA A 59 -3.95 17.49 -13.84
C ALA A 59 -2.53 16.87 -13.91
N PHE A 60 -2.05 16.28 -12.81
CA PHE A 60 -0.79 15.54 -12.79
C PHE A 60 -0.79 14.41 -13.82
N TYR A 61 -1.84 13.58 -13.83
CA TYR A 61 -1.96 12.46 -14.78
C TYR A 61 -1.89 12.94 -16.23
N LYS A 62 -2.69 13.96 -16.60
CA LYS A 62 -2.71 14.51 -17.95
C LYS A 62 -1.39 15.16 -18.35
N GLN A 63 -0.77 15.95 -17.46
CA GLN A 63 0.50 16.59 -17.75
C GLN A 63 1.64 15.58 -17.81
N SER A 64 1.64 14.54 -16.96
CA SER A 64 2.65 13.48 -17.00
C SER A 64 2.59 12.68 -18.31
N LEU A 65 1.39 12.44 -18.87
CA LEU A 65 1.24 11.79 -20.18
C LEU A 65 1.86 12.59 -21.33
N ASN A 66 1.80 13.93 -21.26
CA ASN A 66 2.24 14.84 -22.32
C ASN A 66 3.67 15.39 -22.09
N SER A 67 4.27 15.08 -20.94
CA SER A 67 5.61 15.59 -20.60
C SER A 67 6.71 14.78 -21.26
N SER A 68 7.72 15.46 -21.78
CA SER A 68 8.96 14.82 -22.25
C SER A 68 9.85 14.36 -21.10
N THR A 69 9.67 14.95 -19.90
CA THR A 69 10.40 14.61 -18.67
C THR A 69 9.43 14.40 -17.51
N PRO A 70 8.62 13.31 -17.55
CA PRO A 70 7.66 13.03 -16.48
C PRO A 70 8.41 12.64 -15.19
N LEU A 71 7.87 13.03 -14.03
CA LEU A 71 8.34 12.55 -12.73
C LEU A 71 8.06 11.07 -12.52
N LEU A 72 6.91 10.63 -13.03
CA LEU A 72 6.43 9.26 -13.04
C LEU A 72 5.77 8.98 -14.38
N ARG A 73 6.18 7.93 -15.04
CA ARG A 73 5.56 7.50 -16.30
C ARG A 73 4.23 6.80 -16.01
N VAL A 74 3.16 7.58 -15.94
CA VAL A 74 1.80 7.07 -15.63
C VAL A 74 1.26 6.03 -16.63
N GLN A 75 1.97 5.82 -17.74
CA GLN A 75 1.70 4.74 -18.71
C GLN A 75 1.75 3.35 -18.08
N ILE A 76 2.44 3.17 -16.94
CA ILE A 76 2.44 1.92 -16.15
C ILE A 76 1.03 1.43 -15.85
N PHE A 77 0.08 2.34 -15.60
CA PHE A 77 -1.32 1.99 -15.31
C PHE A 77 -2.13 1.53 -16.54
N ARG A 78 -1.57 1.56 -17.74
CA ARG A 78 -2.17 0.92 -18.92
C ARG A 78 -2.03 -0.60 -18.92
N TYR A 79 -1.07 -1.12 -18.16
CA TYR A 79 -0.87 -2.55 -17.98
C TYR A 79 -1.82 -3.07 -16.91
N LEU A 80 -2.94 -3.67 -17.33
CA LEU A 80 -3.99 -4.13 -16.42
C LEU A 80 -3.46 -5.06 -15.30
N PRO A 81 -2.59 -6.06 -15.57
CA PRO A 81 -2.06 -6.91 -14.51
C PRO A 81 -1.25 -6.14 -13.46
N TYR A 82 -0.48 -5.13 -13.89
CA TYR A 82 0.25 -4.24 -12.99
C TYR A 82 -0.71 -3.40 -12.13
N THR A 83 -1.72 -2.81 -12.76
CA THR A 83 -2.73 -1.98 -12.07
C THR A 83 -3.51 -2.78 -11.03
N LEU A 84 -3.89 -4.03 -11.36
CA LEU A 84 -4.56 -4.93 -10.42
C LEU A 84 -3.64 -5.32 -9.24
N SER A 85 -2.35 -5.55 -9.51
CA SER A 85 -1.36 -5.81 -8.45
C SER A 85 -1.21 -4.60 -7.53
N THR A 86 -1.09 -3.39 -8.09
CA THR A 86 -1.00 -2.15 -7.30
C THR A 86 -2.26 -1.92 -6.46
N ALA A 87 -3.44 -2.13 -7.03
CA ALA A 87 -4.70 -2.03 -6.29
C ALA A 87 -4.79 -3.08 -5.16
N SER A 88 -4.31 -4.29 -5.39
CA SER A 88 -4.24 -5.33 -4.36
C SER A 88 -3.29 -4.95 -3.22
N LEU A 89 -2.10 -4.39 -3.53
CA LEU A 89 -1.17 -3.88 -2.51
C LEU A 89 -1.79 -2.77 -1.68
N LEU A 90 -2.48 -1.85 -2.33
CA LEU A 90 -3.17 -0.74 -1.66
C LEU A 90 -4.24 -1.25 -0.70
N LEU A 91 -5.07 -2.22 -1.12
CA LEU A 91 -6.09 -2.83 -0.26
C LEU A 91 -5.47 -3.57 0.94
N VAL A 92 -4.42 -4.36 0.72
CA VAL A 92 -3.69 -5.03 1.81
C VAL A 92 -3.06 -4.02 2.76
N GLY A 93 -2.51 -2.93 2.23
CA GLY A 93 -1.97 -1.81 3.01
C GLY A 93 -3.03 -1.14 3.89
N PHE A 94 -4.22 -0.87 3.36
CA PHE A 94 -5.34 -0.32 4.15
C PHE A 94 -5.76 -1.25 5.28
N ILE A 95 -5.87 -2.56 5.03
CA ILE A 95 -6.19 -3.54 6.08
C ILE A 95 -5.08 -3.57 7.14
N CYS A 96 -3.82 -3.52 6.72
CA CYS A 96 -2.67 -3.51 7.61
C CYS A 96 -2.69 -2.29 8.56
N LEU A 97 -2.86 -1.10 8.02
CA LEU A 97 -2.97 0.14 8.80
C LEU A 97 -4.21 0.13 9.69
N GLY A 98 -5.34 -0.33 9.16
CA GLY A 98 -6.60 -0.46 9.89
C GLY A 98 -6.45 -1.37 11.11
N LEU A 99 -5.97 -2.59 10.94
CA LEU A 99 -5.76 -3.54 12.05
C LEU A 99 -4.67 -3.05 13.01
N GLY A 100 -3.59 -2.46 12.49
CA GLY A 100 -2.52 -1.88 13.32
C GLY A 100 -3.00 -0.75 14.23
N PHE A 101 -4.03 -0.02 13.82
CA PHE A 101 -4.68 1.01 14.64
C PHE A 101 -5.80 0.44 15.52
N LEU A 102 -6.70 -0.36 14.96
CA LEU A 102 -7.90 -0.85 15.64
C LEU A 102 -7.58 -1.78 16.81
N ILE A 103 -6.64 -2.73 16.62
CA ILE A 103 -6.33 -3.73 17.64
C ILE A 103 -5.81 -3.10 18.93
N PRO A 104 -4.76 -2.25 18.94
CA PRO A 104 -4.28 -1.62 20.15
C PRO A 104 -5.31 -0.67 20.77
N ASN A 105 -6.08 0.08 19.95
CA ASN A 105 -7.10 0.97 20.48
C ASN A 105 -8.24 0.20 21.15
N TYR A 106 -8.74 -0.86 20.54
CA TYR A 106 -9.76 -1.70 21.15
C TYR A 106 -9.27 -2.31 22.47
N ALA A 107 -8.04 -2.84 22.50
CA ALA A 107 -7.47 -3.42 23.71
C ALA A 107 -7.36 -2.40 24.85
N GLN A 108 -7.02 -1.14 24.55
CA GLN A 108 -6.96 -0.08 25.54
C GLN A 108 -8.34 0.39 25.99
N LEU A 109 -9.28 0.61 25.06
CA LEU A 109 -10.58 1.24 25.35
C LEU A 109 -11.60 0.24 25.91
N VAL A 110 -11.60 -1.01 25.44
CA VAL A 110 -12.60 -2.03 25.81
C VAL A 110 -12.04 -3.01 26.84
N SER A 111 -10.84 -3.53 26.60
CA SER A 111 -10.21 -4.49 27.53
C SER A 111 -9.39 -3.82 28.64
N HIS A 112 -9.33 -2.50 28.67
CA HIS A 112 -8.62 -1.70 29.69
C HIS A 112 -7.15 -2.11 29.89
N THR A 113 -6.48 -2.60 28.84
CA THR A 113 -5.07 -2.92 28.88
C THR A 113 -4.20 -1.66 28.77
N ASP A 114 -3.00 -1.69 29.33
CA ASP A 114 -2.04 -0.61 29.15
C ASP A 114 -1.53 -0.54 27.69
N ALA A 115 -1.04 0.62 27.27
CA ALA A 115 -0.61 0.88 25.89
C ALA A 115 0.52 -0.05 25.42
N PHE A 116 1.45 -0.43 26.34
CA PHE A 116 2.53 -1.34 26.02
C PHE A 116 2.01 -2.75 25.70
N THR A 117 1.16 -3.31 26.57
CA THR A 117 0.54 -4.63 26.37
C THR A 117 -0.33 -4.64 25.10
N ALA A 118 -1.12 -3.59 24.87
CA ALA A 118 -1.93 -3.44 23.67
C ALA A 118 -1.08 -3.47 22.38
N GLY A 119 0.06 -2.78 22.36
CA GLY A 119 1.01 -2.82 21.25
C GLY A 119 1.66 -4.20 21.06
N CYS A 120 1.94 -4.91 22.16
CA CYS A 120 2.52 -6.25 22.11
C CYS A 120 1.61 -7.31 21.48
N LEU A 121 0.29 -7.06 21.38
CA LEU A 121 -0.63 -7.98 20.69
C LEU A 121 -0.30 -8.17 19.19
N LEU A 122 0.34 -7.19 18.58
CA LEU A 122 0.74 -7.25 17.16
C LEU A 122 2.07 -7.98 16.96
N LEU A 123 2.93 -8.07 17.98
CA LEU A 123 4.29 -8.60 17.84
C LEU A 123 4.35 -10.03 17.26
N PRO A 124 3.55 -11.01 17.73
CA PRO A 124 3.62 -12.37 17.18
C PRO A 124 3.33 -12.39 15.68
N GLY A 125 2.37 -11.60 15.22
CA GLY A 125 2.04 -11.46 13.80
C GLY A 125 3.17 -10.81 13.00
N CYS A 126 3.74 -9.72 13.50
CA CYS A 126 4.87 -9.05 12.84
C CYS A 126 6.08 -9.99 12.66
N ILE A 127 6.40 -10.79 13.68
CA ILE A 127 7.49 -11.78 13.63
C ILE A 127 7.21 -12.84 12.56
N ILE A 128 6.00 -13.41 12.56
CA ILE A 128 5.59 -14.43 11.56
C ILE A 128 5.59 -13.83 10.15
N GLY A 129 5.01 -12.66 9.96
CA GLY A 129 5.01 -11.97 8.66
C GLY A 129 6.43 -11.75 8.11
N ALA A 130 7.34 -11.29 8.96
CA ALA A 130 8.74 -11.09 8.59
C ALA A 130 9.45 -12.41 8.23
N MET A 131 9.18 -13.49 8.94
CA MET A 131 9.75 -14.82 8.64
C MET A 131 9.20 -15.43 7.34
N LEU A 132 7.95 -15.12 7.02
CA LEU A 132 7.28 -15.67 5.83
C LEU A 132 7.66 -14.93 4.53
N ALA A 133 8.06 -13.67 4.61
CA ALA A 133 8.44 -12.90 3.42
C ALA A 133 9.53 -13.57 2.55
N PRO A 134 10.65 -14.07 3.07
CA PRO A 134 11.64 -14.80 2.26
C PRO A 134 11.13 -16.17 1.78
N ILE A 135 10.20 -16.80 2.50
CA ILE A 135 9.59 -18.07 2.09
C ILE A 135 8.66 -17.82 0.91
N SER A 136 7.91 -16.73 0.93
CA SER A 136 7.05 -16.30 -0.17
C SER A 136 7.83 -16.12 -1.48
N GLY A 137 9.02 -15.49 -1.42
CA GLY A 137 9.91 -15.36 -2.58
C GLY A 137 10.32 -16.73 -3.17
N ARG A 138 10.71 -17.68 -2.33
CA ARG A 138 11.05 -19.05 -2.79
C ARG A 138 9.85 -19.78 -3.40
N LEU A 139 8.64 -19.56 -2.86
CA LEU A 139 7.42 -20.14 -3.42
C LEU A 139 7.09 -19.50 -4.78
N LEU A 140 7.29 -18.20 -4.91
CA LEU A 140 7.15 -17.48 -6.18
C LEU A 140 8.06 -18.09 -7.25
N ASP A 141 9.34 -18.31 -6.92
CA ASP A 141 10.33 -18.88 -7.86
C ASP A 141 9.98 -20.33 -8.27
N LYS A 142 9.44 -21.12 -7.35
CA LYS A 142 9.15 -22.55 -7.57
C LYS A 142 7.79 -22.81 -8.20
N PHE A 143 6.77 -22.07 -7.82
CA PHE A 143 5.35 -22.35 -8.15
C PHE A 143 4.65 -21.23 -8.90
N GLY A 144 5.37 -20.13 -9.19
CA GLY A 144 4.81 -18.93 -9.79
C GLY A 144 4.01 -18.08 -8.79
N ALA A 145 3.59 -16.91 -9.23
CA ALA A 145 2.96 -15.90 -8.37
C ALA A 145 1.56 -16.27 -7.87
N GLN A 146 0.82 -17.04 -8.66
CA GLN A 146 -0.61 -17.29 -8.39
C GLN A 146 -0.85 -17.98 -7.04
N ARG A 147 -0.07 -19.03 -6.73
CA ARG A 147 -0.27 -19.81 -5.49
C ARG A 147 -0.01 -19.01 -4.22
N PRO A 148 1.14 -18.34 -4.02
CA PRO A 148 1.38 -17.55 -2.82
C PRO A 148 0.40 -16.37 -2.69
N ILE A 149 0.01 -15.73 -3.79
CA ILE A 149 -0.98 -14.64 -3.76
C ILE A 149 -2.35 -15.16 -3.31
N LEU A 150 -2.83 -16.27 -3.88
CA LEU A 150 -4.13 -16.84 -3.49
C LEU A 150 -4.15 -17.31 -2.04
N LEU A 151 -3.11 -18.02 -1.60
CA LEU A 151 -2.98 -18.47 -0.20
C LEU A 151 -2.92 -17.29 0.76
N GLY A 152 -2.13 -16.27 0.43
CA GLY A 152 -2.01 -15.09 1.25
C GLY A 152 -3.32 -14.30 1.33
N ASN A 153 -3.96 -14.03 0.20
CA ASN A 153 -5.23 -13.30 0.18
C ASN A 153 -6.37 -14.07 0.84
N ALA A 154 -6.42 -15.40 0.71
CA ALA A 154 -7.38 -16.24 1.41
C ALA A 154 -7.19 -16.16 2.94
N SER A 155 -5.94 -16.14 3.41
CA SER A 155 -5.63 -15.99 4.84
C SER A 155 -6.00 -14.59 5.37
N ILE A 156 -5.76 -13.52 4.59
CA ILE A 156 -6.20 -12.16 4.93
C ILE A 156 -7.73 -12.11 5.03
N LEU A 157 -8.42 -12.68 4.05
CA LEU A 157 -9.88 -12.73 4.03
C LEU A 157 -10.43 -13.48 5.25
N LEU A 158 -9.83 -14.62 5.59
CA LEU A 158 -10.19 -15.39 6.79
C LEU A 158 -10.03 -14.55 8.05
N SER A 159 -8.93 -13.83 8.20
CA SER A 159 -8.71 -12.93 9.33
C SER A 159 -9.81 -11.88 9.45
N VAL A 160 -10.12 -11.19 8.35
CA VAL A 160 -11.17 -10.14 8.33
C VAL A 160 -12.54 -10.73 8.66
N ILE A 161 -12.87 -11.91 8.12
CA ILE A 161 -14.11 -12.62 8.44
C ILE A 161 -14.16 -12.98 9.92
N CYS A 162 -13.08 -13.49 10.50
CA CYS A 162 -13.02 -13.83 11.94
C CYS A 162 -13.29 -12.60 12.80
N TYR A 163 -12.67 -11.46 12.50
CA TYR A 163 -12.94 -10.21 13.22
C TYR A 163 -14.37 -9.70 13.05
N SER A 164 -14.95 -9.84 11.84
CA SER A 164 -16.28 -9.31 11.52
C SER A 164 -17.42 -10.14 12.11
N LEU A 165 -17.24 -11.46 12.18
CA LEU A 165 -18.30 -12.39 12.60
C LEU A 165 -18.26 -12.74 14.09
N TYR A 166 -17.21 -12.35 14.81
CA TYR A 166 -17.12 -12.67 16.23
C TYR A 166 -18.09 -11.79 17.05
N PRO A 167 -19.09 -12.37 17.73
CA PRO A 167 -20.19 -11.62 18.34
C PRO A 167 -19.90 -11.13 19.77
N GLY A 168 -18.73 -11.47 20.33
CA GLY A 168 -18.39 -11.20 21.72
C GLY A 168 -17.22 -10.21 21.88
N GLU A 169 -16.86 -9.94 23.13
CA GLU A 169 -15.67 -9.19 23.45
C GLU A 169 -14.43 -10.02 23.10
N LEU A 170 -13.52 -9.44 22.33
CA LEU A 170 -12.30 -10.09 21.90
C LEU A 170 -11.30 -10.17 23.05
N SER A 171 -10.95 -11.36 23.48
CA SER A 171 -9.82 -11.56 24.39
C SER A 171 -8.49 -11.31 23.69
N SER A 172 -7.44 -10.98 24.46
CA SER A 172 -6.08 -10.77 23.92
C SER A 172 -5.59 -11.96 23.07
N LEU A 173 -5.94 -13.19 23.49
CA LEU A 173 -5.56 -14.38 22.71
C LEU A 173 -6.25 -14.43 21.35
N LEU A 174 -7.52 -14.10 21.26
CA LEU A 174 -8.28 -14.07 20.01
C LEU A 174 -7.76 -12.98 19.06
N PHE A 175 -7.39 -11.81 19.61
CA PHE A 175 -6.72 -10.78 18.81
C PHE A 175 -5.46 -11.31 18.16
N ILE A 176 -4.59 -11.95 18.93
CA ILE A 176 -3.34 -12.52 18.43
C ILE A 176 -3.65 -13.57 17.34
N VAL A 177 -4.56 -14.52 17.60
CA VAL A 177 -4.87 -15.60 16.67
C VAL A 177 -5.42 -15.05 15.34
N PHE A 178 -6.38 -14.11 15.38
CA PHE A 178 -6.95 -13.54 14.17
C PHE A 178 -5.94 -12.68 13.42
N TYR A 179 -5.09 -11.94 14.15
CA TYR A 179 -4.00 -11.17 13.55
C TYR A 179 -2.91 -12.04 12.92
N LEU A 180 -2.66 -13.24 13.47
CA LEU A 180 -1.75 -14.20 12.87
C LEU A 180 -2.18 -14.64 11.47
N PHE A 181 -3.49 -14.85 11.22
CA PHE A 181 -4.00 -15.13 9.88
C PHE A 181 -3.74 -13.96 8.93
N PHE A 182 -3.94 -12.73 9.39
CA PHE A 182 -3.62 -11.54 8.60
C PHE A 182 -2.12 -11.47 8.28
N ALA A 183 -1.27 -11.57 9.28
CA ALA A 183 0.17 -11.47 9.16
C ALA A 183 0.77 -12.58 8.27
N PHE A 184 0.25 -13.80 8.39
CA PHE A 184 0.57 -14.90 7.49
C PHE A 184 0.24 -14.53 6.04
N GLY A 185 -0.99 -14.06 5.82
CA GLY A 185 -1.44 -13.66 4.50
C GLY A 185 -0.63 -12.51 3.90
N GLN A 186 -0.34 -11.47 4.70
CA GLN A 186 0.48 -10.34 4.30
C GLN A 186 1.91 -10.77 3.94
N GLY A 187 2.53 -11.62 4.76
CA GLY A 187 3.88 -12.14 4.50
C GLY A 187 3.99 -12.93 3.20
N PHE A 188 2.93 -13.66 2.81
CA PHE A 188 2.89 -14.38 1.53
C PHE A 188 2.53 -13.51 0.34
N SER A 189 1.61 -12.54 0.51
CA SER A 189 1.06 -11.79 -0.61
C SER A 189 1.89 -10.59 -1.02
N MET A 190 2.37 -9.79 -0.06
CA MET A 190 2.82 -8.42 -0.35
C MET A 190 4.02 -8.39 -1.31
N GLY A 191 5.11 -9.12 -0.98
CA GLY A 191 6.29 -9.19 -1.83
C GLY A 191 6.01 -9.86 -3.18
N THR A 192 5.18 -10.90 -3.18
CA THR A 192 4.82 -11.65 -4.39
C THR A 192 3.97 -10.82 -5.35
N ILE A 193 2.97 -10.09 -4.83
CA ILE A 193 2.13 -9.19 -5.63
C ILE A 193 2.99 -8.10 -6.27
N MET A 194 3.90 -7.50 -5.48
CA MET A 194 4.80 -6.46 -5.97
C MET A 194 5.72 -6.99 -7.09
N THR A 195 6.40 -8.11 -6.85
CA THR A 195 7.29 -8.72 -7.84
C THR A 195 6.53 -9.14 -9.10
N ASN A 196 5.36 -9.79 -8.93
CA ASN A 196 4.52 -10.18 -10.07
C ASN A 196 4.01 -8.97 -10.85
N GLY A 197 3.58 -7.90 -10.17
CA GLY A 197 3.14 -6.68 -10.83
C GLY A 197 4.25 -6.03 -11.65
N LEU A 198 5.45 -5.90 -11.09
CA LEU A 198 6.60 -5.33 -11.79
C LEU A 198 7.03 -6.17 -12.99
N SER A 199 6.98 -7.49 -12.90
CA SER A 199 7.33 -8.39 -14.02
C SER A 199 6.39 -8.28 -15.23
N GLN A 200 5.24 -7.63 -15.09
CA GLN A 200 4.31 -7.36 -16.19
C GLN A 200 4.61 -6.05 -16.93
N LEU A 201 5.57 -5.28 -16.44
CA LEU A 201 5.99 -4.04 -17.10
C LEU A 201 7.20 -4.30 -18.00
N PRO A 202 7.36 -3.52 -19.09
CA PRO A 202 8.63 -3.42 -19.79
C PRO A 202 9.74 -2.95 -18.84
N GLU A 203 10.96 -3.42 -19.05
CA GLU A 203 12.12 -3.13 -18.19
C GLU A 203 12.32 -1.62 -17.97
N GLU A 204 12.08 -0.83 -19.01
CA GLU A 204 12.20 0.63 -18.99
C GLU A 204 11.21 1.34 -18.03
N LEU A 205 10.11 0.68 -17.66
CA LEU A 205 9.06 1.19 -16.77
C LEU A 205 9.15 0.63 -15.36
N ASN A 206 10.07 -0.30 -15.09
CA ASN A 206 10.17 -0.96 -13.78
C ASN A 206 10.51 0.01 -12.65
N ALA A 207 11.35 1.02 -12.91
CA ALA A 207 11.67 2.04 -11.92
C ALA A 207 10.45 2.87 -11.52
N ASP A 208 9.66 3.30 -12.52
CA ASP A 208 8.40 4.04 -12.29
C ASP A 208 7.36 3.17 -11.60
N GLY A 209 7.24 1.90 -12.02
CA GLY A 209 6.35 0.94 -11.40
C GLY A 209 6.68 0.69 -9.93
N ASN A 210 7.97 0.52 -9.62
CA ASN A 210 8.42 0.34 -8.25
C ASN A 210 8.17 1.59 -7.40
N ALA A 211 8.41 2.78 -7.94
CA ALA A 211 8.12 4.03 -7.26
C ALA A 211 6.62 4.15 -6.93
N ALA A 212 5.73 3.87 -7.90
CA ALA A 212 4.28 3.96 -7.69
C ALA A 212 3.72 2.93 -6.70
N MET A 213 4.31 1.72 -6.60
CA MET A 213 3.89 0.71 -5.63
C MET A 213 4.36 1.00 -4.19
N ASN A 214 5.36 1.87 -4.01
CA ASN A 214 5.91 2.23 -2.70
C ASN A 214 5.43 3.61 -2.20
N THR A 215 4.60 4.30 -2.97
CA THR A 215 3.98 5.59 -2.58
C THR A 215 2.61 5.37 -1.96
#